data_125d4649d3adbfe355b3ec81d584b69a
#
_entry.id   125d4649d3adbfe355b3ec81d584b69a
#
_cell.length_a   1.000
_cell.length_b   1.000
_cell.length_c   1.000
_cell.angle_alpha   90.00
_cell.angle_beta   90.00
_cell.angle_gamma   90.00
#
_symmetry.space_group_name_H-M   'P 1'
#
loop_
_entity.id
_entity.type
_entity.pdbx_description
1 polymer ?
#
loop_
_entity_poly.entity_id
_entity_poly.type
_entity_poly.pdbx_seq_one_letter_code
_entity_poly.pdbx_strand_id
1 'polypeptide(L)'
;MQIEVLKSKIHRVTITEANLNYVGSITIDEELMEAANLIEGERVQIWNVTNGERLDTYVIRGRRGSGAICLNGAAARKAQVGDVLIIASYARMEFEEAKTFRPWMVFPDTATNRLVE
;
A
#
# COMPACT_ATOMS: atom_id res chain seq x y z
N MET A 1 -3.63 25.88 -10.62
CA MET A 1 -3.53 24.60 -11.35
C MET A 1 -3.32 23.47 -10.36
N GLN A 2 -4.16 22.46 -10.43
CA GLN A 2 -4.03 21.30 -9.55
C GLN A 2 -3.21 20.23 -10.22
N ILE A 3 -2.35 19.56 -9.44
CA ILE A 3 -1.57 18.43 -9.89
C ILE A 3 -1.73 17.27 -8.93
N GLU A 4 -1.42 16.07 -9.39
CA GLU A 4 -1.38 14.88 -8.56
C GLU A 4 0.05 14.65 -8.10
N VAL A 5 0.23 14.48 -6.78
CA VAL A 5 1.55 14.24 -6.21
C VAL A 5 1.50 13.04 -5.28
N LEU A 6 2.64 12.44 -5.05
CA LEU A 6 2.75 11.33 -4.12
C LEU A 6 2.34 11.78 -2.72
N LYS A 7 1.33 11.13 -2.16
CA LYS A 7 0.88 11.39 -0.79
C LYS A 7 1.55 10.47 0.20
N SER A 8 1.58 9.16 -0.11
CA SER A 8 2.07 8.14 0.81
C SER A 8 2.74 7.02 0.04
N LYS A 9 3.74 6.41 0.67
CA LYS A 9 4.40 5.25 0.08
C LYS A 9 4.84 4.31 1.20
N ILE A 10 4.46 3.03 1.07
CA ILE A 10 5.00 1.96 1.91
C ILE A 10 5.96 1.20 1.01
N HIS A 11 7.24 1.26 1.35
CA HIS A 11 8.29 0.75 0.48
C HIS A 11 8.73 -0.65 0.88
N ARG A 12 8.33 -1.65 0.09
CA ARG A 12 8.80 -3.04 0.17
C ARG A 12 8.25 -3.80 1.37
N VAL A 13 7.01 -4.24 1.23
CA VAL A 13 6.37 -5.18 2.15
C VAL A 13 6.17 -6.51 1.44
N THR A 14 6.06 -7.58 2.19
CA THR A 14 5.89 -8.94 1.67
C THR A 14 4.44 -9.37 1.78
N ILE A 15 3.90 -9.92 0.68
CA ILE A 15 2.53 -10.45 0.68
C ILE A 15 2.47 -11.65 1.63
N THR A 16 1.54 -11.58 2.59
CA THR A 16 1.31 -12.66 3.55
C THR A 16 0.18 -13.59 3.13
N GLU A 17 -0.76 -13.10 2.32
CA GLU A 17 -1.91 -13.88 1.87
C GLU A 17 -2.42 -13.33 0.53
N ALA A 18 -2.89 -14.21 -0.34
CA ALA A 18 -3.55 -13.85 -1.60
C ALA A 18 -4.84 -14.65 -1.68
N ASN A 19 -5.99 -13.98 -1.57
CA ASN A 19 -7.30 -14.63 -1.51
C ASN A 19 -8.16 -14.23 -2.71
N LEU A 20 -8.18 -15.09 -3.73
CA LEU A 20 -8.91 -14.86 -4.97
C LEU A 20 -10.43 -14.76 -4.75
N ASN A 21 -10.95 -15.44 -3.75
CA ASN A 21 -12.39 -15.59 -3.51
C ASN A 21 -12.96 -14.54 -2.55
N TYR A 22 -12.18 -13.53 -2.19
CA TYR A 22 -12.61 -12.46 -1.31
C TYR A 22 -12.92 -11.20 -2.12
N VAL A 23 -13.53 -10.21 -1.48
CA VAL A 23 -13.82 -8.91 -2.12
C VAL A 23 -12.50 -8.25 -2.52
N GLY A 24 -12.42 -7.77 -3.77
CA GLY A 24 -11.20 -7.18 -4.32
C GLY A 24 -10.71 -5.98 -3.51
N SER A 25 -9.47 -6.05 -3.01
CA SER A 25 -8.89 -5.03 -2.14
C SER A 25 -7.48 -5.41 -1.75
N ILE A 26 -6.81 -4.53 -0.99
CA ILE A 26 -5.58 -4.91 -0.28
C ILE A 26 -5.81 -4.69 1.21
N THR A 27 -5.61 -5.75 1.99
CA THR A 27 -5.64 -5.65 3.45
C THR A 27 -4.24 -5.28 3.94
N ILE A 28 -4.15 -4.20 4.70
CA ILE A 28 -2.88 -3.68 5.21
C ILE A 28 -2.95 -3.60 6.73
N ASP A 29 -1.90 -4.06 7.41
CA ASP A 29 -1.76 -3.92 8.86
C ASP A 29 -2.05 -2.47 9.26
N GLU A 30 -2.93 -2.28 10.26
CA GLU A 30 -3.34 -0.96 10.72
C GLU A 30 -2.15 -0.07 11.11
N GLU A 31 -1.10 -0.64 11.70
CA GLU A 31 0.09 0.17 12.04
C GLU A 31 0.76 0.76 10.81
N LEU A 32 0.82 0.00 9.71
CA LEU A 32 1.36 0.52 8.46
C LEU A 32 0.45 1.58 7.87
N MET A 33 -0.86 1.38 7.96
CA MET A 33 -1.83 2.37 7.48
C MET A 33 -1.65 3.70 8.22
N GLU A 34 -1.55 3.65 9.53
CA GLU A 34 -1.36 4.87 10.33
C GLU A 34 -0.05 5.57 9.98
N ALA A 35 1.05 4.81 9.88
CA ALA A 35 2.35 5.38 9.56
C ALA A 35 2.35 6.05 8.19
N ALA A 36 1.61 5.50 7.23
CA ALA A 36 1.51 6.02 5.87
C ALA A 36 0.35 7.00 5.70
N ASN A 37 -0.44 7.24 6.75
CA ASN A 37 -1.64 8.09 6.70
C ASN A 37 -2.63 7.63 5.64
N LEU A 38 -2.86 6.31 5.59
CA LEU A 38 -3.85 5.69 4.72
C LEU A 38 -5.10 5.35 5.52
N ILE A 39 -6.27 5.43 4.88
CA ILE A 39 -7.54 5.06 5.52
C ILE A 39 -8.23 3.98 4.69
N GLU A 40 -9.20 3.30 5.31
CA GLU A 40 -10.02 2.32 4.60
C GLU A 40 -10.75 2.97 3.43
N GLY A 41 -10.79 2.25 2.31
CA GLY A 41 -11.43 2.73 1.11
C GLY A 41 -10.56 3.62 0.24
N GLU A 42 -9.41 4.03 0.72
CA GLU A 42 -8.51 4.87 -0.05
C GLU A 42 -7.92 4.08 -1.22
N ARG A 43 -7.94 4.66 -2.40
CA ARG A 43 -7.33 4.07 -3.59
C ARG A 43 -5.83 4.08 -3.47
N VAL A 44 -5.19 2.95 -3.78
CA VAL A 44 -3.73 2.82 -3.79
C VAL A 44 -3.27 2.16 -5.07
N GLN A 45 -2.06 2.50 -5.47
CA GLN A 45 -1.31 1.83 -6.52
C GLN A 45 -0.44 0.76 -5.88
N ILE A 46 -0.40 -0.41 -6.49
CA ILE A 46 0.42 -1.53 -6.02
C ILE A 46 1.45 -1.83 -7.11
N TRP A 47 2.71 -1.82 -6.73
CA TRP A 47 3.80 -2.17 -7.64
C TRP A 47 4.47 -3.43 -7.12
N ASN A 48 4.35 -4.53 -7.86
CA ASN A 48 4.93 -5.81 -7.47
C ASN A 48 6.39 -5.84 -7.93
N VAL A 49 7.30 -5.73 -6.98
CA VAL A 49 8.75 -5.69 -7.26
C VAL A 49 9.22 -7.03 -7.83
N THR A 50 8.61 -8.14 -7.37
CA THR A 50 9.03 -9.48 -7.74
C THR A 50 8.72 -9.82 -9.20
N ASN A 51 7.53 -9.45 -9.68
CA ASN A 51 7.11 -9.82 -11.06
C ASN A 51 6.89 -8.65 -12.01
N GLY A 52 6.98 -7.41 -11.51
CA GLY A 52 6.82 -6.21 -12.34
C GLY A 52 5.38 -5.80 -12.59
N GLU A 53 4.40 -6.52 -12.08
CA GLU A 53 2.99 -6.18 -12.26
C GLU A 53 2.63 -4.92 -11.52
N ARG A 54 1.72 -4.14 -12.09
CA ARG A 54 1.20 -2.90 -11.49
C ARG A 54 -0.32 -2.97 -11.54
N LEU A 55 -0.95 -2.56 -10.43
CA LEU A 55 -2.41 -2.53 -10.36
C LEU A 55 -2.84 -1.47 -9.35
N ASP A 56 -4.10 -1.12 -9.38
CA ASP A 56 -4.67 -0.28 -8.35
C ASP A 56 -5.88 -0.97 -7.73
N THR A 57 -6.09 -0.66 -6.46
CA THR A 57 -7.18 -1.21 -5.68
C THR A 57 -7.45 -0.24 -4.52
N TYR A 58 -8.13 -0.70 -3.48
CA TYR A 58 -8.40 0.13 -2.32
C TYR A 58 -8.05 -0.62 -1.03
N VAL A 59 -7.87 0.13 0.04
CA VAL A 59 -7.36 -0.38 1.31
C VAL A 59 -8.47 -0.90 2.20
N ILE A 60 -8.22 -2.07 2.81
CA ILE A 60 -9.01 -2.60 3.93
C ILE A 60 -8.07 -2.71 5.13
N ARG A 61 -8.58 -2.34 6.31
CA ARG A 61 -7.79 -2.40 7.54
C ARG A 61 -7.54 -3.85 7.95
N GLY A 62 -6.27 -4.20 8.12
CA GLY A 62 -5.84 -5.46 8.68
C GLY A 62 -5.63 -5.35 10.18
N ARG A 63 -5.58 -6.51 10.86
CA ARG A 63 -5.40 -6.54 12.31
C ARG A 63 -4.07 -5.87 12.68
N ARG A 64 -4.16 -4.97 13.65
CA ARG A 64 -3.02 -4.19 14.13
C ARG A 64 -1.90 -5.09 14.64
N GLY A 65 -0.69 -4.86 14.15
CA GLY A 65 0.48 -5.60 14.56
C GLY A 65 0.61 -6.99 13.96
N SER A 66 -0.27 -7.35 13.03
CA SER A 66 -0.26 -8.69 12.40
C SER A 66 0.78 -8.83 11.29
N GLY A 67 1.27 -7.74 10.74
CA GLY A 67 2.12 -7.77 9.56
C GLY A 67 1.34 -8.12 8.29
N ALA A 68 0.02 -8.04 8.32
CA ALA A 68 -0.82 -8.48 7.21
C ALA A 68 -0.64 -7.59 5.98
N ILE A 69 -0.36 -8.21 4.85
CA ILE A 69 -0.43 -7.63 3.51
C ILE A 69 -1.12 -8.70 2.67
N CYS A 70 -2.42 -8.51 2.43
CA CYS A 70 -3.23 -9.51 1.75
C CYS A 70 -3.86 -8.92 0.50
N LEU A 71 -3.60 -9.52 -0.65
CA LEU A 71 -4.28 -9.16 -1.89
C LEU A 71 -5.51 -10.01 -2.07
N ASN A 72 -6.66 -9.37 -2.27
CA ASN A 72 -7.95 -10.01 -2.31
C ASN A 72 -8.59 -9.89 -3.68
N GLY A 73 -9.42 -10.87 -4.05
CA GLY A 73 -10.18 -10.85 -5.29
C GLY A 73 -9.29 -10.91 -6.52
N ALA A 74 -9.67 -10.16 -7.56
CA ALA A 74 -8.95 -10.18 -8.83
C ALA A 74 -7.49 -9.77 -8.71
N ALA A 75 -7.16 -8.90 -7.74
CA ALA A 75 -5.78 -8.48 -7.51
C ALA A 75 -4.87 -9.66 -7.14
N ALA A 76 -5.42 -10.70 -6.54
CA ALA A 76 -4.66 -11.91 -6.17
C ALA A 76 -4.11 -12.66 -7.39
N ARG A 77 -4.63 -12.38 -8.58
CA ARG A 77 -4.10 -12.97 -9.83
C ARG A 77 -2.73 -12.42 -10.21
N LYS A 78 -2.39 -11.23 -9.73
CA LYS A 78 -1.15 -10.54 -10.12
C LYS A 78 -0.03 -10.69 -9.11
N ALA A 79 -0.20 -11.58 -8.14
CA ALA A 79 0.75 -11.70 -7.05
C ALA A 79 0.67 -13.07 -6.38
N GLN A 80 1.75 -13.42 -5.71
CA GLN A 80 1.82 -14.66 -4.92
C GLN A 80 2.29 -14.30 -3.52
N VAL A 81 1.95 -15.15 -2.55
CA VAL A 81 2.49 -15.04 -1.20
C VAL A 81 4.01 -15.04 -1.28
N GLY A 82 4.63 -14.10 -0.58
CA GLY A 82 6.09 -13.93 -0.60
C GLY A 82 6.58 -12.87 -1.57
N ASP A 83 5.74 -12.42 -2.51
CA ASP A 83 6.11 -11.32 -3.40
C ASP A 83 6.29 -10.03 -2.60
N VAL A 84 7.20 -9.17 -3.09
CA VAL A 84 7.48 -7.89 -2.46
C VAL A 84 6.74 -6.79 -3.21
N LEU A 85 6.03 -5.96 -2.46
CA LEU A 85 5.22 -4.88 -3.00
C LEU A 85 5.68 -3.51 -2.54
N ILE A 86 5.42 -2.51 -3.38
CA ILE A 86 5.44 -1.11 -3.00
C ILE A 86 4.00 -0.61 -3.12
N ILE A 87 3.51 0.07 -2.11
CA ILE A 87 2.14 0.59 -2.06
C ILE A 87 2.22 2.10 -2.02
N ALA A 88 1.53 2.77 -2.93
CA ALA A 88 1.58 4.23 -3.03
C ALA A 88 0.19 4.81 -3.18
N SER A 89 -0.02 6.00 -2.62
CA SER A 89 -1.23 6.77 -2.85
C SER A 89 -0.86 8.18 -3.31
N TYR A 90 -1.78 8.82 -4.00
CA TYR A 90 -1.59 10.13 -4.59
C TYR A 90 -2.68 11.07 -4.10
N ALA A 91 -2.37 12.35 -4.02
CA ALA A 91 -3.34 13.36 -3.65
C ALA A 91 -3.30 14.49 -4.67
N ARG A 92 -4.46 15.09 -4.91
CA ARG A 92 -4.57 16.24 -5.79
C ARG A 92 -4.51 17.50 -4.96
N MET A 93 -3.67 18.43 -5.37
CA MET A 93 -3.53 19.70 -4.65
C MET A 93 -3.05 20.79 -5.58
N GLU A 94 -3.16 22.05 -5.13
CA GLU A 94 -2.67 23.17 -5.89
C GLU A 94 -1.16 23.09 -6.07
N PHE A 95 -0.68 23.51 -7.23
CA PHE A 95 0.75 23.42 -7.59
C PHE A 95 1.64 24.08 -6.53
N GLU A 96 1.25 25.25 -6.04
CA GLU A 96 2.05 25.95 -5.03
C GLU A 96 2.11 25.19 -3.71
N GLU A 97 1.01 24.59 -3.31
CA GLU A 97 0.94 23.75 -2.10
C GLU A 97 1.84 22.50 -2.28
N ALA A 98 1.84 21.94 -3.47
CA ALA A 98 2.59 20.71 -3.76
C ALA A 98 4.09 20.92 -3.62
N LYS A 99 4.59 22.14 -3.87
CA LYS A 99 6.03 22.42 -3.81
C LYS A 99 6.62 22.17 -2.43
N THR A 100 5.83 22.33 -1.38
CA THR A 100 6.30 22.17 0.00
C THR A 100 5.66 20.97 0.71
N PHE A 101 4.78 20.26 0.04
CA PHE A 101 4.15 19.07 0.60
C PHE A 101 5.18 17.94 0.79
N ARG A 102 5.13 17.29 1.95
CA ARG A 102 6.00 16.15 2.24
C ARG A 102 5.17 14.89 2.36
N PRO A 103 5.39 13.88 1.49
CA PRO A 103 4.63 12.63 1.58
C PRO A 103 5.02 11.82 2.80
N TRP A 104 4.09 10.98 3.24
CA TRP A 104 4.36 10.00 4.29
C TRP A 104 5.08 8.82 3.67
N MET A 105 6.37 8.67 4.00
CA MET A 105 7.22 7.60 3.47
C MET A 105 7.50 6.61 4.57
N VAL A 106 7.15 5.34 4.35
CA VAL A 106 7.30 4.27 5.35
C VAL A 106 8.23 3.21 4.78
N PHE A 107 9.24 2.86 5.54
CA PHE A 107 10.24 1.85 5.16
C PHE A 107 10.22 0.73 6.20
N PRO A 108 9.28 -0.22 6.13
CA PRO A 108 9.19 -1.29 7.11
C PRO A 108 10.28 -2.32 6.91
N ASP A 109 10.43 -3.22 7.88
CA ASP A 109 11.23 -4.43 7.70
C ASP A 109 10.49 -5.27 6.65
N THR A 110 11.14 -5.54 5.52
CA THR A 110 10.50 -6.22 4.40
C THR A 110 10.08 -7.65 4.76
N ALA A 111 10.87 -8.34 5.58
CA ALA A 111 10.58 -9.75 5.91
C ALA A 111 9.38 -9.90 6.85
N THR A 112 9.19 -8.95 7.77
CA THR A 112 8.15 -9.06 8.80
C THR A 112 6.98 -8.11 8.58
N ASN A 113 7.14 -7.13 7.69
CA ASN A 113 6.18 -6.04 7.47
C ASN A 113 5.98 -5.17 8.72
N ARG A 114 6.93 -5.20 9.65
CA ARG A 114 6.82 -4.44 10.89
C ARG A 114 7.55 -3.11 10.74
N LEU A 115 7.02 -2.10 11.42
CA LEU A 115 7.70 -0.81 11.49
C LEU A 115 9.03 -0.98 12.20
N VAL A 116 10.03 -0.28 11.71
CA VAL A 116 11.35 -0.24 12.36
C VAL A 116 11.54 1.14 12.98
N GLU A 117 12.20 1.16 14.12
CA GLU A 117 12.45 2.38 14.85
C GLU A 117 13.79 3.02 14.47
#